data_5355ae914a2e8f4944b067f619cb73ab
#
_entry.id   5355ae914a2e8f4944b067f619cb73ab
#
_cell.length_a   1.000
_cell.length_b   1.000
_cell.length_c   1.000
_cell.angle_alpha   90.00
_cell.angle_beta   90.00
_cell.angle_gamma   90.00
#
_symmetry.space_group_name_H-M   'P 1'
#
loop_
_entity.id
_entity.type
_entity.pdbx_description
1 polymer ?
#
loop_
_entity_poly.entity_id
_entity_poly.type
_entity_poly.pdbx_seq_one_letter_code
_entity_poly.pdbx_strand_id
1 'polypeptide(L)'
;LHQFDKVEIVEIAHPDTSYERLEAMKEHVANLLRKLELPFRVLRLCGGDMSFTSAMTYDYEVWSAAQELWLEVSSVSNFETFQANRMKLRFKDKDGNIRLVHTLNGSALALPRIVAALLENNQCEEGIRVPKALQKYTGFEIIK
;
A
#
# COMPACT_ATOMS: atom_id res chain seq x y z
N LEU A 1 13.14 -8.73 10.19
CA LEU A 1 14.13 -7.76 9.68
C LEU A 1 14.10 -6.50 10.52
N HIS A 2 15.28 -5.95 10.86
CA HIS A 2 15.39 -4.68 11.58
C HIS A 2 15.41 -3.46 10.66
N GLN A 3 15.80 -3.67 9.39
CA GLN A 3 15.86 -2.63 8.39
C GLN A 3 15.49 -3.22 7.02
N PHE A 4 14.73 -2.50 6.22
CA PHE A 4 14.30 -2.91 4.88
C PHE A 4 13.84 -1.72 4.04
N ASP A 5 13.79 -1.91 2.73
CA ASP A 5 13.27 -0.92 1.82
C ASP A 5 11.76 -1.03 1.68
N LYS A 6 11.10 0.13 1.66
CA LYS A 6 9.66 0.28 1.45
C LYS A 6 9.41 1.53 0.62
N VAL A 7 8.54 1.43 -0.36
CA VAL A 7 8.05 2.58 -1.12
C VAL A 7 6.79 3.10 -0.44
N GLU A 8 6.70 4.40 -0.23
CA GLU A 8 5.55 5.04 0.39
C GLU A 8 4.92 6.06 -0.56
N ILE A 9 3.60 6.01 -0.68
CA ILE A 9 2.79 7.01 -1.38
C ILE A 9 2.30 8.01 -0.34
N VAL A 10 2.50 9.28 -0.61
CA VAL A 10 1.98 10.39 0.23
C VAL A 10 1.15 11.30 -0.65
N GLU A 11 -0.04 11.66 -0.18
CA GLU A 11 -0.94 12.56 -0.89
C GLU A 11 -1.50 13.63 0.06
N ILE A 12 -1.53 14.86 -0.43
CA ILE A 12 -2.21 15.98 0.22
C ILE A 12 -3.49 16.23 -0.56
N ALA A 13 -4.63 16.14 0.11
CA ALA A 13 -5.94 16.21 -0.51
C ALA A 13 -6.81 17.31 0.09
N HIS A 14 -7.73 17.80 -0.73
CA HIS A 14 -8.80 18.65 -0.24
C HIS A 14 -9.73 17.83 0.66
N PRO A 15 -10.22 18.37 1.80
CA PRO A 15 -11.07 17.63 2.72
C PRO A 15 -12.29 16.97 2.06
N ASP A 16 -12.93 17.70 1.13
CA ASP A 16 -14.17 17.24 0.49
C ASP A 16 -13.97 16.05 -0.46
N THR A 17 -12.73 15.79 -0.92
CA THR A 17 -12.40 14.71 -1.87
C THR A 17 -11.46 13.66 -1.30
N SER A 18 -11.02 13.79 -0.05
CA SER A 18 -9.98 12.92 0.52
C SER A 18 -10.37 11.45 0.58
N TYR A 19 -11.65 11.12 0.75
CA TYR A 19 -12.10 9.72 0.75
C TYR A 19 -12.14 9.12 -0.66
N GLU A 20 -12.45 9.92 -1.69
CA GLU A 20 -12.32 9.49 -3.09
C GLU A 20 -10.85 9.23 -3.43
N ARG A 21 -9.94 10.07 -2.91
CA ARG A 21 -8.50 9.89 -3.06
C ARG A 21 -8.00 8.63 -2.35
N LEU A 22 -8.57 8.29 -1.18
CA LEU A 22 -8.26 7.04 -0.50
C LEU A 22 -8.66 5.82 -1.36
N GLU A 23 -9.86 5.84 -1.96
CA GLU A 23 -10.29 4.77 -2.87
C GLU A 23 -9.38 4.66 -4.10
N ALA A 24 -8.94 5.79 -4.66
CA ALA A 24 -7.98 5.80 -5.77
C ALA A 24 -6.62 5.23 -5.37
N MET A 25 -6.11 5.59 -4.19
CA MET A 25 -4.86 5.05 -3.64
C MET A 25 -4.99 3.54 -3.37
N LYS A 26 -6.12 3.10 -2.82
CA LYS A 26 -6.46 1.69 -2.63
C LYS A 26 -6.39 0.93 -3.96
N GLU A 27 -7.05 1.41 -4.99
CA GLU A 27 -7.02 0.76 -6.30
C GLU A 27 -5.63 0.75 -6.94
N HIS A 28 -4.84 1.81 -6.74
CA HIS A 28 -3.46 1.86 -7.21
C HIS A 28 -2.62 0.73 -6.60
N VAL A 29 -2.68 0.51 -5.28
CA VAL A 29 -1.96 -0.58 -4.61
C VAL A 29 -2.46 -1.95 -5.06
N ALA A 30 -3.78 -2.13 -5.19
CA ALA A 30 -4.36 -3.36 -5.74
C ALA A 30 -3.81 -3.69 -7.14
N ASN A 31 -3.67 -2.67 -8.00
CA ASN A 31 -3.12 -2.84 -9.34
C ASN A 31 -1.64 -3.23 -9.36
N LEU A 32 -0.85 -2.79 -8.36
CA LEU A 32 0.53 -3.27 -8.21
C LEU A 32 0.56 -4.77 -7.91
N LEU A 33 -0.26 -5.24 -6.97
CA LEU A 33 -0.33 -6.66 -6.61
C LEU A 33 -0.86 -7.53 -7.76
N ARG A 34 -1.85 -7.05 -8.53
CA ARG A 34 -2.31 -7.73 -9.76
C ARG A 34 -1.21 -7.87 -10.80
N LYS A 35 -0.41 -6.82 -11.01
CA LYS A 35 0.74 -6.86 -11.94
C LYS A 35 1.83 -7.81 -11.47
N LEU A 36 1.98 -8.00 -10.16
CA LEU A 36 2.88 -8.97 -9.56
C LEU A 36 2.29 -10.39 -9.55
N GLU A 37 1.05 -10.56 -10.01
CA GLU A 37 0.37 -11.87 -10.12
C GLU A 37 0.24 -12.59 -8.76
N LEU A 38 0.25 -11.82 -7.66
CA LEU A 38 0.14 -12.36 -6.31
C LEU A 38 -1.32 -12.51 -5.87
N PRO A 39 -1.69 -13.63 -5.21
CA PRO A 39 -2.98 -13.73 -4.54
C PRO A 39 -3.01 -12.78 -3.34
N PHE A 40 -4.00 -11.90 -3.28
CA PHE A 40 -4.12 -10.92 -2.22
C PHE A 40 -5.57 -10.71 -1.78
N ARG A 41 -5.74 -10.17 -0.59
CA ARG A 41 -7.02 -9.67 -0.08
C ARG A 41 -6.85 -8.27 0.50
N VAL A 42 -7.97 -7.55 0.58
CA VAL A 42 -8.04 -6.20 1.15
C VAL A 42 -8.93 -6.24 2.37
N LEU A 43 -8.44 -5.73 3.48
CA LEU A 43 -9.19 -5.59 4.71
C LEU A 43 -9.45 -4.11 5.00
N ARG A 44 -10.69 -3.77 5.30
CA ARG A 44 -11.00 -2.52 5.96
C ARG A 44 -10.86 -2.73 7.45
N LEU A 45 -9.93 -2.03 8.07
CA LEU A 45 -9.65 -2.21 9.49
C LEU A 45 -10.82 -1.75 10.37
N CYS A 46 -11.04 -2.47 11.45
CA CYS A 46 -11.92 -2.04 12.54
C CYS A 46 -11.19 -1.08 13.48
N GLY A 47 -11.93 -0.35 14.31
CA GLY A 47 -11.35 0.66 15.20
C GLY A 47 -10.30 0.14 16.18
N GLY A 48 -10.33 -1.16 16.51
CA GLY A 48 -9.35 -1.79 17.41
C GLY A 48 -7.98 -2.02 16.77
N ASP A 49 -7.93 -2.13 15.44
CA ASP A 49 -6.70 -2.39 14.69
C ASP A 49 -6.13 -1.14 14.00
N MET A 50 -6.94 -0.10 13.89
CA MET A 50 -6.48 1.17 13.30
C MET A 50 -5.51 1.90 14.21
N SER A 51 -4.50 2.55 13.60
CA SER A 51 -3.70 3.56 14.30
C SER A 51 -4.60 4.67 14.83
N PHE A 52 -4.33 5.16 16.04
CA PHE A 52 -5.06 6.29 16.65
C PHE A 52 -4.98 7.58 15.81
N THR A 53 -4.09 7.63 14.83
CA THR A 53 -3.88 8.79 13.95
C THR A 53 -4.74 8.74 12.69
N SER A 54 -5.25 7.57 12.30
CA SER A 54 -6.00 7.37 11.07
C SER A 54 -7.51 7.40 11.29
N ALA A 55 -8.23 7.96 10.32
CA ALA A 55 -9.69 7.97 10.30
C ALA A 55 -10.27 6.76 9.56
N MET A 56 -9.54 6.24 8.58
CA MET A 56 -9.90 5.05 7.82
C MET A 56 -8.65 4.40 7.22
N THR A 57 -8.57 3.08 7.31
CA THR A 57 -7.41 2.30 6.85
C THR A 57 -7.87 1.06 6.10
N TYR A 58 -7.17 0.77 4.99
CA TYR A 58 -7.22 -0.50 4.27
C TYR A 58 -5.85 -1.16 4.32
N ASP A 59 -5.82 -2.44 4.73
CA ASP A 59 -4.62 -3.27 4.67
C ASP A 59 -4.69 -4.24 3.50
N TYR A 60 -3.53 -4.52 2.93
CA TYR A 60 -3.34 -5.51 1.88
C TYR A 60 -2.52 -6.66 2.43
N GLU A 61 -3.05 -7.84 2.28
CA GLU A 61 -2.37 -9.07 2.63
C GLU A 61 -2.19 -9.94 1.40
N VAL A 62 -1.01 -10.54 1.27
CA VAL A 62 -0.71 -11.55 0.26
C VAL A 62 -0.60 -12.91 0.92
N TRP A 63 -0.94 -13.96 0.16
CA TRP A 63 -0.80 -15.32 0.63
C TRP A 63 0.66 -15.75 0.65
N SER A 64 1.15 -16.24 1.79
CA SER A 64 2.43 -16.91 1.93
C SER A 64 2.19 -18.42 1.77
N ALA A 65 2.67 -19.01 0.66
CA ALA A 65 2.47 -20.43 0.39
C ALA A 65 3.29 -21.31 1.33
N ALA A 66 4.48 -20.83 1.76
CA ALA A 66 5.35 -21.59 2.67
C ALA A 66 4.86 -21.59 4.12
N GLN A 67 4.17 -20.53 4.55
CA GLN A 67 3.68 -20.38 5.93
C GLN A 67 2.19 -20.68 6.07
N GLU A 68 1.47 -20.83 4.94
CA GLU A 68 0.02 -21.06 4.87
C GLU A 68 -0.79 -19.98 5.62
N LEU A 69 -0.37 -18.71 5.49
CA LEU A 69 -1.03 -17.58 6.13
C LEU A 69 -1.00 -16.32 5.27
N TRP A 70 -1.84 -15.35 5.63
CA TRP A 70 -1.89 -14.04 5.02
C TRP A 70 -0.89 -13.10 5.68
N LEU A 71 -0.04 -12.44 4.87
CA LEU A 71 0.98 -11.49 5.30
C LEU A 71 0.63 -10.09 4.82
N GLU A 72 0.53 -9.14 5.73
CA GLU A 72 0.36 -7.73 5.40
C GLU A 72 1.57 -7.20 4.61
N VAL A 73 1.31 -6.58 3.48
CA VAL A 73 2.34 -5.99 2.59
C VAL A 73 2.15 -4.50 2.35
N SER A 74 0.99 -3.98 2.68
CA SER A 74 0.66 -2.56 2.55
C SER A 74 -0.46 -2.18 3.51
N SER A 75 -0.41 -0.95 3.97
CA SER A 75 -1.51 -0.27 4.65
C SER A 75 -1.70 1.09 4.02
N VAL A 76 -2.92 1.47 3.65
CA VAL A 76 -3.25 2.78 3.09
C VAL A 76 -4.30 3.47 3.95
N SER A 77 -4.05 4.70 4.33
CA SER A 77 -4.85 5.42 5.32
C SER A 77 -5.16 6.85 4.93
N ASN A 78 -6.35 7.29 5.32
CA ASN A 78 -6.72 8.70 5.40
C ASN A 78 -6.57 9.16 6.85
N PHE A 79 -5.76 10.18 7.08
CA PHE A 79 -5.49 10.75 8.40
C PHE A 79 -6.30 12.03 8.66
N GLU A 80 -7.13 12.42 7.71
CA GLU A 80 -7.86 13.69 7.74
C GLU A 80 -6.92 14.84 8.12
N THR A 81 -7.28 15.61 9.15
CA THR A 81 -6.50 16.76 9.59
C THR A 81 -5.41 16.43 10.61
N PHE A 82 -5.31 15.17 11.06
CA PHE A 82 -4.42 14.82 12.17
C PHE A 82 -2.94 15.19 11.91
N GLN A 83 -2.40 14.73 10.77
CA GLN A 83 -1.02 15.04 10.39
C GLN A 83 -0.88 16.50 9.92
N ALA A 84 -1.85 17.00 9.16
CA ALA A 84 -1.86 18.39 8.68
C ALA A 84 -1.83 19.41 9.86
N ASN A 85 -2.54 19.12 10.94
CA ASN A 85 -2.52 19.97 12.12
C ASN A 85 -1.14 20.05 12.79
N ARG A 86 -0.43 18.91 12.89
CA ARG A 86 0.94 18.85 13.41
C ARG A 86 1.95 19.58 12.53
N MET A 87 1.82 19.41 11.22
CA MET A 87 2.67 20.09 10.22
C MET A 87 2.27 21.56 10.01
N LYS A 88 1.12 21.98 10.56
CA LYS A 88 0.50 23.30 10.30
C LYS A 88 0.21 23.51 8.82
N LEU A 89 -0.05 22.43 8.08
CA LEU A 89 -0.31 22.45 6.65
C LEU A 89 -1.74 22.88 6.35
N ARG A 90 -1.89 23.99 5.65
CA ARG A 90 -3.17 24.66 5.43
C ARG A 90 -3.30 25.12 3.99
N PHE A 91 -4.53 25.35 3.58
CA PHE A 91 -4.85 25.99 2.31
C PHE A 91 -5.86 27.13 2.53
N LYS A 92 -5.94 28.01 1.57
CA LYS A 92 -6.95 29.06 1.51
C LYS A 92 -8.08 28.58 0.59
N ASP A 93 -9.29 28.49 1.12
CA ASP A 93 -10.45 28.08 0.34
C ASP A 93 -10.96 29.24 -0.59
N LYS A 94 -11.99 28.95 -1.37
CA LYS A 94 -12.55 29.90 -2.34
C LYS A 94 -13.13 31.17 -1.68
N ASP A 95 -13.57 31.04 -0.44
CA ASP A 95 -14.15 32.14 0.34
C ASP A 95 -13.07 32.92 1.12
N GLY A 96 -11.81 32.53 0.98
CA GLY A 96 -10.68 33.17 1.63
C GLY A 96 -10.37 32.64 3.04
N ASN A 97 -11.08 31.62 3.53
CA ASN A 97 -10.84 31.03 4.85
C ASN A 97 -9.63 30.10 4.83
N ILE A 98 -8.89 30.10 5.94
CA ILE A 98 -7.76 29.18 6.11
C ILE A 98 -8.27 27.90 6.75
N ARG A 99 -8.05 26.77 6.05
CA ARG A 99 -8.47 25.43 6.48
C ARG A 99 -7.28 24.47 6.46
N LEU A 100 -7.34 23.42 7.29
CA LEU A 100 -6.39 22.32 7.23
C LEU A 100 -6.69 21.44 5.99
N VAL A 101 -5.66 20.94 5.35
CA VAL A 101 -5.77 19.89 4.33
C VAL A 101 -6.01 18.52 4.98
N HIS A 102 -6.39 17.53 4.21
CA HIS A 102 -6.30 16.13 4.60
C HIS A 102 -5.00 15.51 4.05
N THR A 103 -4.45 14.55 4.78
CA THR A 103 -3.30 13.77 4.34
C THR A 103 -3.66 12.31 4.23
N LEU A 104 -3.13 11.68 3.20
CA LEU A 104 -3.22 10.24 2.98
C LEU A 104 -1.82 9.70 2.77
N ASN A 105 -1.57 8.51 3.27
CA ASN A 105 -0.35 7.80 2.92
C ASN A 105 -0.56 6.29 2.95
N GLY A 106 0.33 5.59 2.27
CA GLY A 106 0.27 4.14 2.19
C GLY A 106 1.49 3.53 1.54
N SER A 107 1.76 2.30 1.92
CA SER A 107 2.89 1.54 1.39
C SER A 107 2.61 1.01 -0.02
N ALA A 108 3.57 1.18 -0.92
CA ALA A 108 3.51 0.68 -2.29
C ALA A 108 4.77 -0.09 -2.71
N LEU A 109 5.24 -1.05 -1.97
CA LEU A 109 4.81 -2.04 -1.02
C LEU A 109 5.94 -2.27 0.01
N ALA A 110 5.74 -3.16 1.00
CA ALA A 110 6.80 -3.65 1.89
C ALA A 110 7.64 -4.72 1.16
N LEU A 111 8.80 -4.32 0.61
CA LEU A 111 9.55 -5.12 -0.36
C LEU A 111 9.97 -6.50 0.16
N PRO A 112 10.42 -6.71 1.41
CA PRO A 112 10.84 -8.03 1.85
C PRO A 112 9.73 -9.08 1.82
N ARG A 113 8.51 -8.69 2.25
CA ARG A 113 7.35 -9.60 2.23
C ARG A 113 6.89 -9.87 0.81
N ILE A 114 6.97 -8.89 -0.08
CA ILE A 114 6.67 -9.06 -1.51
C ILE A 114 7.66 -10.01 -2.17
N VAL A 115 8.97 -9.86 -1.90
CA VAL A 115 9.99 -10.77 -2.44
C VAL A 115 9.74 -12.19 -1.95
N ALA A 116 9.50 -12.37 -0.65
CA ALA A 116 9.19 -13.70 -0.09
C ALA A 116 7.95 -14.30 -0.78
N ALA A 117 6.86 -13.56 -0.88
CA ALA A 117 5.63 -14.03 -1.52
C ALA A 117 5.82 -14.36 -3.01
N LEU A 118 6.62 -13.57 -3.73
CA LEU A 118 6.97 -13.86 -5.12
C LEU A 118 7.75 -15.17 -5.26
N LEU A 119 8.76 -15.39 -4.42
CA LEU A 119 9.56 -16.60 -4.43
C LEU A 119 8.74 -17.84 -4.04
N GLU A 120 7.83 -17.71 -3.08
CA GLU A 120 7.01 -18.81 -2.59
C GLU A 120 5.90 -19.20 -3.58
N ASN A 121 5.17 -18.21 -4.12
CA ASN A 121 3.99 -18.48 -4.95
C ASN A 121 4.31 -18.82 -6.41
N ASN A 122 5.53 -18.58 -6.88
CA ASN A 122 5.91 -18.78 -8.28
C ASN A 122 6.84 -19.99 -8.50
N GLN A 123 6.94 -20.89 -7.53
CA GLN A 123 7.73 -22.11 -7.67
C GLN A 123 7.15 -23.05 -8.74
N CYS A 124 8.00 -23.62 -9.58
CA CYS A 124 7.65 -24.61 -10.59
C CYS A 124 8.80 -25.62 -10.75
N GLU A 125 8.59 -26.69 -11.53
CA GLU A 125 9.61 -27.73 -11.77
C GLU A 125 10.93 -27.19 -12.33
N GLU A 126 10.87 -26.09 -13.09
CA GLU A 126 12.03 -25.51 -13.78
C GLU A 126 12.77 -24.47 -12.92
N GLY A 127 12.20 -24.05 -11.78
CA GLY A 127 12.71 -23.02 -10.90
C GLY A 127 11.63 -22.09 -10.36
N ILE A 128 11.90 -20.80 -10.29
CA ILE A 128 10.93 -19.80 -9.81
C ILE A 128 10.57 -18.84 -10.94
N ARG A 129 9.33 -18.78 -11.34
CA ARG A 129 8.86 -17.87 -12.40
C ARG A 129 8.93 -16.42 -11.95
N VAL A 130 9.38 -15.56 -12.83
CA VAL A 130 9.37 -14.12 -12.62
C VAL A 130 8.09 -13.55 -13.23
N PRO A 131 7.24 -12.83 -12.46
CA PRO A 131 6.05 -12.18 -13.00
C PRO A 131 6.37 -11.31 -14.21
N LYS A 132 5.47 -11.32 -15.21
CA LYS A 132 5.70 -10.64 -16.49
C LYS A 132 6.09 -9.16 -16.33
N ALA A 133 5.50 -8.48 -15.35
CA ALA A 133 5.79 -7.06 -15.07
C ALA A 133 7.25 -6.82 -14.64
N LEU A 134 7.92 -7.83 -14.08
CA LEU A 134 9.30 -7.73 -13.59
C LEU A 134 10.34 -8.18 -14.61
N GLN A 135 10.00 -9.00 -15.60
CA GLN A 135 10.94 -9.59 -16.56
C GLN A 135 11.79 -8.56 -17.32
N LYS A 136 11.22 -7.40 -17.63
CA LYS A 136 11.96 -6.30 -18.27
C LYS A 136 13.07 -5.68 -17.38
N TYR A 137 12.98 -5.87 -16.07
CA TYR A 137 13.97 -5.37 -15.11
C TYR A 137 14.99 -6.45 -14.74
N THR A 138 14.56 -7.70 -14.64
CA THR A 138 15.45 -8.83 -14.31
C THR A 138 16.25 -9.30 -15.51
N GLY A 139 15.70 -9.20 -16.73
CA GLY A 139 16.31 -9.73 -17.94
C GLY A 139 16.17 -11.25 -18.11
N PHE A 140 15.40 -11.92 -17.24
CA PHE A 140 15.10 -13.34 -17.30
C PHE A 140 13.68 -13.63 -16.83
N GLU A 141 13.17 -14.82 -17.21
CA GLU A 141 11.80 -15.27 -16.90
C GLU A 141 11.74 -16.27 -15.75
N ILE A 142 12.85 -16.98 -15.49
CA ILE A 142 12.96 -18.03 -14.47
C ILE A 142 14.28 -17.87 -13.72
N ILE A 143 14.20 -17.96 -12.41
CA ILE A 143 15.36 -18.11 -11.50
C ILE A 143 15.61 -19.61 -11.37
N LYS A 144 16.80 -20.07 -11.75
CA LYS A 144 17.24 -21.46 -11.63
C LYS A 144 18.03 -21.69 -10.35
#